data_0c9e5cedbc8b551980b7123ecc3f6ad0
#
_entry.id   0c9e5cedbc8b551980b7123ecc3f6ad0
#
_cell.length_a   1.000
_cell.length_b   1.000
_cell.length_c   1.000
_cell.angle_alpha   90.00
_cell.angle_beta   90.00
_cell.angle_gamma   90.00
#
_symmetry.space_group_name_H-M   'P 1'
#
loop_
_entity.id
_entity.type
_entity.pdbx_description
1 polymer ?
#
loop_
_entity_poly.entity_id
_entity_poly.type
_entity_poly.pdbx_seq_one_letter_code
_entity_poly.pdbx_strand_id
1 'polypeptide(L)'
;MLNFFTSNYYLLTFIFSYFLVGLYFSRNSHNYFSKIMSAVGWPIELAQKISGTKSLPYIFLMPNILVFGLFTFLPLFMNFGYSVTDGESINFETREFSGLDNLSRIFAETQIDVGVMNMEDDKFYAAMADTFIFVLFQVPIMIAVALLTAVVLNRKIIGRGFWRAVYFYPVMLSPVVIGFLWTLILKRQGVLSQTLIGWGWIDEPVQWLIDPSWTMFWSVFVYTWAHLGFYMII
;
A
#
# COMPACT_ATOMS: atom_id res chain seq x y z
N MET A 1 9.19 17.84 19.79
CA MET A 1 7.82 17.52 20.23
C MET A 1 6.90 18.74 20.32
N LEU A 2 7.34 19.89 20.83
CA LEU A 2 6.52 21.10 20.91
C LEU A 2 6.06 21.66 19.55
N ASN A 3 6.88 21.60 18.51
CA ASN A 3 6.54 22.11 17.17
C ASN A 3 5.45 21.30 16.44
N PHE A 4 5.26 20.03 16.81
CA PHE A 4 4.19 19.21 16.26
C PHE A 4 2.81 19.61 16.81
N PHE A 5 2.73 20.01 18.05
CA PHE A 5 1.48 20.47 18.68
C PHE A 5 1.07 21.87 18.20
N THR A 6 2.02 22.77 17.93
CA THR A 6 1.70 24.13 17.43
C THR A 6 1.18 24.09 15.99
N SER A 7 1.72 23.24 15.12
CA SER A 7 1.22 23.07 13.74
C SER A 7 -0.20 22.49 13.70
N ASN A 8 -0.49 21.51 14.58
CA ASN A 8 -1.83 20.91 14.66
C ASN A 8 -2.87 21.82 15.32
N TYR A 9 -2.45 22.81 16.12
CA TYR A 9 -3.36 23.75 16.76
C TYR A 9 -4.11 24.61 15.72
N TYR A 10 -3.43 25.06 14.68
CA TYR A 10 -4.07 25.80 13.57
C TYR A 10 -5.06 24.94 12.78
N LEU A 11 -4.74 23.68 12.57
CA LEU A 11 -5.60 22.72 11.87
C LEU A 11 -6.85 22.41 12.71
N LEU A 12 -6.69 22.20 14.01
CA LEU A 12 -7.79 22.00 14.96
C LEU A 12 -8.67 23.24 15.10
N THR A 13 -8.08 24.43 15.18
CA THR A 13 -8.85 25.68 15.23
C THR A 13 -9.58 25.93 13.93
N PHE A 14 -9.00 25.58 12.77
CA PHE A 14 -9.65 25.68 11.48
C PHE A 14 -10.85 24.73 11.38
N ILE A 15 -10.67 23.45 11.75
CA ILE A 15 -11.76 22.46 11.78
C ILE A 15 -12.86 22.87 12.76
N PHE A 16 -12.48 23.38 13.93
CA PHE A 16 -13.45 23.83 14.92
C PHE A 16 -14.22 25.07 14.48
N SER A 17 -13.54 26.07 13.88
CA SER A 17 -14.19 27.24 13.30
C SER A 17 -15.13 26.86 12.14
N TYR A 18 -14.72 25.92 11.30
CA TYR A 18 -15.53 25.35 10.24
C TYR A 18 -16.82 24.74 10.78
N PHE A 19 -16.70 23.94 11.84
CA PHE A 19 -17.84 23.28 12.47
C PHE A 19 -18.80 24.31 13.13
N LEU A 20 -18.26 25.33 13.79
CA LEU A 20 -19.06 26.41 14.40
C LEU A 20 -19.81 27.24 13.35
N VAL A 21 -19.16 27.56 12.23
CA VAL A 21 -19.80 28.27 11.10
C VAL A 21 -20.90 27.42 10.50
N GLY A 22 -20.68 26.10 10.33
CA GLY A 22 -21.67 25.15 9.86
C GLY A 22 -22.88 25.06 10.82
N LEU A 23 -22.67 25.01 12.13
CA LEU A 23 -23.72 25.01 13.13
C LEU A 23 -24.52 26.32 13.14
N TYR A 24 -23.87 27.45 12.93
CA TYR A 24 -24.54 28.75 12.81
C TYR A 24 -25.50 28.79 11.62
N PHE A 25 -25.05 28.33 10.44
CA PHE A 25 -25.92 28.26 9.24
C PHE A 25 -27.02 27.20 9.36
N SER A 26 -26.84 26.18 10.16
CA SER A 26 -27.79 25.08 10.44
C SER A 26 -28.94 25.47 11.39
N ARG A 27 -28.93 26.67 11.95
CA ARG A 27 -29.84 27.08 13.03
C ARG A 27 -31.35 26.95 12.72
N ASN A 28 -31.72 26.79 11.45
CA ASN A 28 -33.11 26.70 11.00
C ASN A 28 -33.66 25.27 10.80
N SER A 29 -32.89 24.23 11.13
CA SER A 29 -33.29 22.83 10.93
C SER A 29 -33.84 22.20 12.22
N HIS A 30 -35.07 21.63 12.14
CA HIS A 30 -35.78 21.03 13.29
C HIS A 30 -35.21 19.67 13.75
N ASN A 31 -34.37 19.00 12.96
CA ASN A 31 -33.80 17.68 13.28
C ASN A 31 -32.28 17.74 13.53
N TYR A 32 -31.82 17.13 14.60
CA TYR A 32 -30.40 17.08 14.97
C TYR A 32 -29.53 16.51 13.84
N PHE A 33 -29.99 15.46 13.17
CA PHE A 33 -29.28 14.83 12.06
C PHE A 33 -29.19 15.77 10.84
N SER A 34 -30.28 16.45 10.49
CA SER A 34 -30.28 17.40 9.38
C SER A 34 -29.42 18.63 9.68
N LYS A 35 -29.29 19.02 10.97
CA LYS A 35 -28.39 20.09 11.40
C LYS A 35 -26.91 19.69 11.21
N ILE A 36 -26.55 18.48 11.58
CA ILE A 36 -25.19 17.96 11.37
C ILE A 36 -24.91 17.86 9.87
N MET A 37 -25.83 17.30 9.10
CA MET A 37 -25.67 17.17 7.65
C MET A 37 -25.58 18.52 6.94
N SER A 38 -26.38 19.52 7.34
CA SER A 38 -26.28 20.86 6.76
C SER A 38 -25.00 21.59 7.20
N ALA A 39 -24.53 21.33 8.43
CA ALA A 39 -23.25 21.87 8.89
C ALA A 39 -22.05 21.29 8.14
N VAL A 40 -22.08 20.03 7.75
CA VAL A 40 -21.05 19.37 6.94
C VAL A 40 -21.22 19.75 5.47
N GLY A 41 -22.45 19.93 5.00
CA GLY A 41 -22.77 20.20 3.59
C GLY A 41 -22.65 21.67 3.18
N TRP A 42 -22.63 22.65 4.13
CA TRP A 42 -22.68 24.06 3.81
C TRP A 42 -21.60 24.58 2.82
N PRO A 43 -20.34 24.09 2.81
CA PRO A 43 -19.38 24.56 1.82
C PRO A 43 -19.70 24.03 0.43
N ILE A 44 -20.30 22.85 0.34
CA ILE A 44 -20.76 22.28 -0.92
C ILE A 44 -21.93 23.09 -1.47
N GLU A 45 -22.88 23.47 -0.60
CA GLU A 45 -24.01 24.32 -0.96
C GLU A 45 -23.54 25.72 -1.38
N LEU A 46 -22.55 26.29 -0.67
CA LEU A 46 -21.97 27.59 -1.03
C LEU A 46 -21.27 27.55 -2.38
N ALA A 47 -20.45 26.51 -2.59
CA ALA A 47 -19.76 26.30 -3.85
C ALA A 47 -20.75 26.07 -5.01
N GLN A 48 -21.86 25.35 -4.75
CA GLN A 48 -22.92 25.15 -5.73
C GLN A 48 -23.64 26.43 -6.08
N LYS A 49 -23.86 27.34 -5.11
CA LYS A 49 -24.46 28.65 -5.36
C LYS A 49 -23.55 29.56 -6.19
N ILE A 50 -22.23 29.49 -6.00
CA ILE A 50 -21.25 30.34 -6.71
C ILE A 50 -20.96 29.82 -8.12
N SER A 51 -20.77 28.52 -8.27
CA SER A 51 -20.25 27.89 -9.49
C SER A 51 -21.26 27.06 -10.27
N GLY A 52 -22.49 26.90 -9.73
CA GLY A 52 -23.56 26.08 -10.31
C GLY A 52 -23.34 24.56 -10.10
N THR A 53 -24.33 23.80 -10.52
CA THR A 53 -24.32 22.31 -10.33
C THR A 53 -23.22 21.58 -11.12
N LYS A 54 -22.71 22.17 -12.20
CA LYS A 54 -21.66 21.57 -13.04
C LYS A 54 -20.30 21.50 -12.34
N SER A 55 -20.07 22.30 -11.31
CA SER A 55 -18.81 22.32 -10.53
C SER A 55 -18.77 21.31 -9.40
N LEU A 56 -19.89 20.71 -9.00
CA LEU A 56 -19.96 19.74 -7.90
C LEU A 56 -18.97 18.56 -8.04
N PRO A 57 -18.84 17.89 -9.21
CA PRO A 57 -17.87 16.80 -9.35
C PRO A 57 -16.44 17.25 -9.06
N TYR A 58 -16.05 18.44 -9.49
CA TYR A 58 -14.71 18.99 -9.25
C TYR A 58 -14.45 19.29 -7.78
N ILE A 59 -15.47 19.79 -7.07
CA ILE A 59 -15.39 20.10 -5.64
C ILE A 59 -15.20 18.81 -4.83
N PHE A 60 -15.92 17.73 -5.17
CA PHE A 60 -15.75 16.43 -4.53
C PHE A 60 -14.41 15.76 -4.86
N LEU A 61 -13.89 15.97 -6.07
CA LEU A 61 -12.61 15.43 -6.49
C LEU A 61 -11.42 16.23 -5.94
N MET A 62 -11.59 17.52 -5.64
CA MET A 62 -10.51 18.42 -5.25
C MET A 62 -9.70 17.92 -4.05
N PRO A 63 -10.29 17.50 -2.92
CA PRO A 63 -9.52 16.97 -1.80
C PRO A 63 -8.69 15.75 -2.18
N ASN A 64 -9.26 14.87 -3.00
CA ASN A 64 -8.56 13.68 -3.48
C ASN A 64 -7.40 14.05 -4.42
N ILE A 65 -7.65 14.96 -5.38
CA ILE A 65 -6.61 15.45 -6.30
C ILE A 65 -5.49 16.17 -5.53
N LEU A 66 -5.80 16.92 -4.47
CA LEU A 66 -4.79 17.56 -3.63
C LEU A 66 -3.92 16.53 -2.90
N VAL A 67 -4.54 15.51 -2.31
CA VAL A 67 -3.80 14.43 -1.64
C VAL A 67 -2.94 13.65 -2.64
N PHE A 68 -3.49 13.26 -3.78
CA PHE A 68 -2.74 12.60 -4.85
C PHE A 68 -1.65 13.51 -5.42
N GLY A 69 -1.95 14.78 -5.66
CA GLY A 69 -0.99 15.77 -6.16
C GLY A 69 0.21 15.87 -5.23
N LEU A 70 -0.04 16.03 -3.93
CA LEU A 70 1.01 16.22 -2.95
C LEU A 70 1.80 14.95 -2.65
N PHE A 71 1.14 13.81 -2.48
CA PHE A 71 1.78 12.59 -1.96
C PHE A 71 2.14 11.57 -3.05
N THR A 72 1.59 11.69 -4.25
CA THR A 72 1.88 10.75 -5.35
C THR A 72 2.58 11.46 -6.51
N PHE A 73 2.00 12.53 -7.04
CA PHE A 73 2.57 13.18 -8.22
C PHE A 73 3.84 13.99 -7.91
N LEU A 74 3.87 14.71 -6.79
CA LEU A 74 5.08 15.47 -6.42
C LEU A 74 6.29 14.53 -6.21
N PRO A 75 6.24 13.45 -5.42
CA PRO A 75 7.34 12.49 -5.35
C PRO A 75 7.69 11.83 -6.68
N LEU A 76 6.69 11.59 -7.55
CA LEU A 76 6.93 11.04 -8.89
C LEU A 76 7.77 12.01 -9.74
N PHE A 77 7.43 13.29 -9.77
CA PHE A 77 8.22 14.30 -10.47
C PHE A 77 9.61 14.50 -9.85
N MET A 78 9.72 14.44 -8.52
CA MET A 78 11.01 14.48 -7.84
C MET A 78 11.89 13.27 -8.23
N ASN A 79 11.32 12.06 -8.26
CA ASN A 79 12.04 10.86 -8.72
C ASN A 79 12.53 10.99 -10.17
N PHE A 80 11.68 11.55 -11.04
CA PHE A 80 12.11 11.83 -12.41
C PHE A 80 13.28 12.83 -12.44
N GLY A 81 13.20 13.90 -11.63
CA GLY A 81 14.33 14.85 -11.47
C GLY A 81 15.60 14.16 -10.96
N TYR A 82 15.52 13.29 -9.98
CA TYR A 82 16.63 12.51 -9.46
C TYR A 82 17.23 11.54 -10.50
N SER A 83 16.41 10.99 -11.38
CA SER A 83 16.90 10.06 -12.41
C SER A 83 17.83 10.72 -13.44
N VAL A 84 17.70 12.02 -13.66
CA VAL A 84 18.49 12.81 -14.62
C VAL A 84 19.57 13.69 -13.96
N THR A 85 19.73 13.58 -12.63
CA THR A 85 20.74 14.34 -11.86
C THR A 85 21.60 13.38 -11.05
N ASP A 86 22.89 13.72 -10.85
CA ASP A 86 23.84 12.98 -10.02
C ASP A 86 24.03 13.67 -8.66
N GLY A 87 24.33 12.90 -7.61
CA GLY A 87 24.60 13.37 -6.26
C GLY A 87 23.81 12.62 -5.19
N GLU A 88 24.38 12.53 -4.00
CA GLU A 88 23.80 11.83 -2.83
C GLU A 88 22.77 12.68 -2.05
N SER A 89 22.74 13.99 -2.32
CA SER A 89 21.86 14.93 -1.59
C SER A 89 20.41 14.85 -2.07
N ILE A 90 19.48 14.98 -1.14
CA ILE A 90 18.04 15.15 -1.44
C ILE A 90 17.76 16.53 -2.03
N ASN A 91 18.63 17.53 -1.80
CA ASN A 91 18.48 18.88 -2.32
C ASN A 91 18.88 18.96 -3.80
N PHE A 92 17.94 19.40 -4.65
CA PHE A 92 18.20 19.60 -6.09
C PHE A 92 19.27 20.67 -6.37
N GLU A 93 19.42 21.67 -5.49
CA GLU A 93 20.42 22.74 -5.65
C GLU A 93 21.86 22.27 -5.62
N THR A 94 22.13 21.12 -4.99
CA THR A 94 23.48 20.54 -4.85
C THR A 94 23.75 19.41 -5.83
N ARG A 95 22.77 19.09 -6.70
CA ARG A 95 22.89 18.01 -7.69
C ARG A 95 23.28 18.56 -9.05
N GLU A 96 24.17 17.86 -9.72
CA GLU A 96 24.57 18.19 -11.08
C GLU A 96 23.68 17.46 -12.11
N PHE A 97 23.41 18.11 -13.22
CA PHE A 97 22.62 17.49 -14.29
C PHE A 97 23.46 16.44 -15.01
N SER A 98 23.10 15.18 -14.91
CA SER A 98 23.80 14.02 -15.51
C SER A 98 23.10 13.47 -16.76
N GLY A 99 21.93 14.02 -17.12
CA GLY A 99 21.19 13.54 -18.29
C GLY A 99 20.76 12.07 -18.15
N LEU A 100 21.24 11.21 -19.05
CA LEU A 100 20.94 9.78 -19.06
C LEU A 100 22.05 8.91 -18.47
N ASP A 101 23.07 9.50 -17.82
CA ASP A 101 24.22 8.75 -17.30
C ASP A 101 23.80 7.73 -16.22
N ASN A 102 22.85 8.08 -15.35
CA ASN A 102 22.31 7.13 -14.37
C ASN A 102 21.64 5.94 -15.05
N LEU A 103 20.90 6.19 -16.14
CA LEU A 103 20.27 5.12 -16.91
C LEU A 103 21.32 4.28 -17.66
N SER A 104 22.35 4.93 -18.22
CA SER A 104 23.44 4.24 -18.92
C SER A 104 24.25 3.36 -17.96
N ARG A 105 24.46 3.79 -16.70
CA ARG A 105 25.11 2.96 -15.67
C ARG A 105 24.33 1.67 -15.40
N ILE A 106 23.01 1.74 -15.30
CA ILE A 106 22.16 0.56 -15.10
C ILE A 106 22.37 -0.47 -16.24
N PHE A 107 22.55 0.00 -17.48
CA PHE A 107 22.74 -0.88 -18.64
C PHE A 107 24.22 -1.20 -18.93
N ALA A 108 25.17 -0.35 -18.53
CA ALA A 108 26.60 -0.54 -18.80
C ALA A 108 27.30 -1.45 -17.79
N GLU A 109 26.85 -1.48 -16.55
CA GLU A 109 27.32 -2.43 -15.53
C GLU A 109 26.96 -3.89 -15.86
N THR A 110 26.16 -4.08 -16.89
CA THR A 110 25.86 -5.40 -17.46
C THR A 110 26.95 -5.79 -18.48
N GLN A 111 28.15 -6.03 -18.05
CA GLN A 111 29.00 -6.97 -18.78
C GLN A 111 28.46 -8.37 -18.46
N ILE A 112 27.56 -8.84 -19.31
CA ILE A 112 27.09 -10.23 -19.31
C ILE A 112 28.32 -11.08 -19.67
N ASP A 113 29.10 -11.41 -18.68
CA ASP A 113 30.06 -12.51 -18.79
C ASP A 113 29.21 -13.79 -18.72
N VAL A 114 28.92 -14.35 -19.91
CA VAL A 114 28.01 -15.48 -20.12
C VAL A 114 28.48 -16.78 -19.42
N GLY A 115 29.56 -16.70 -18.63
CA GLY A 115 30.18 -17.83 -17.96
C GLY A 115 29.87 -17.99 -16.47
N VAL A 116 29.66 -16.91 -15.73
CA VAL A 116 29.37 -16.95 -14.29
C VAL A 116 28.46 -15.75 -13.98
N MET A 117 27.18 -16.00 -13.71
CA MET A 117 26.32 -15.00 -13.09
C MET A 117 26.85 -14.72 -11.67
N ASN A 118 27.75 -13.79 -11.51
CA ASN A 118 28.08 -13.19 -10.23
C ASN A 118 26.92 -12.25 -9.88
N MET A 119 25.85 -12.83 -9.29
CA MET A 119 24.64 -12.09 -8.89
C MET A 119 24.89 -11.04 -7.80
N GLU A 120 26.13 -10.92 -7.29
CA GLU A 120 26.46 -9.94 -6.26
C GLU A 120 26.67 -8.52 -6.81
N ASP A 121 27.06 -8.36 -8.07
CA ASP A 121 27.34 -7.04 -8.65
C ASP A 121 26.17 -6.45 -9.44
N ASP A 122 25.21 -7.27 -9.91
CA ASP A 122 24.06 -6.84 -10.70
C ASP A 122 22.73 -6.84 -9.92
N LYS A 123 22.68 -6.08 -8.83
CA LYS A 123 21.48 -5.97 -7.96
C LYS A 123 20.21 -5.58 -8.72
N PHE A 124 20.32 -4.78 -9.77
CA PHE A 124 19.18 -4.35 -10.56
C PHE A 124 18.56 -5.51 -11.36
N TYR A 125 19.41 -6.27 -12.07
CA TYR A 125 18.93 -7.42 -12.87
C TYR A 125 18.45 -8.58 -12.00
N ALA A 126 19.14 -8.82 -10.87
CA ALA A 126 18.68 -9.78 -9.87
C ALA A 126 17.28 -9.39 -9.34
N ALA A 127 17.09 -8.13 -8.95
CA ALA A 127 15.80 -7.63 -8.51
C ALA A 127 14.71 -7.69 -9.59
N MET A 128 15.06 -7.43 -10.86
CA MET A 128 14.14 -7.60 -11.98
C MET A 128 13.76 -9.06 -12.18
N ALA A 129 14.73 -9.98 -12.14
CA ALA A 129 14.49 -11.41 -12.27
C ALA A 129 13.60 -11.92 -11.14
N ASP A 130 13.88 -11.56 -9.90
CA ASP A 130 13.07 -11.90 -8.74
C ASP A 130 11.64 -11.37 -8.86
N THR A 131 11.49 -10.12 -9.33
CA THR A 131 10.18 -9.53 -9.56
C THR A 131 9.41 -10.29 -10.64
N PHE A 132 10.07 -10.64 -11.75
CA PHE A 132 9.45 -11.39 -12.83
C PHE A 132 9.03 -12.79 -12.38
N ILE A 133 9.90 -13.49 -11.66
CA ILE A 133 9.61 -14.83 -11.09
C ILE A 133 8.45 -14.71 -10.10
N PHE A 134 8.48 -13.72 -9.21
CA PHE A 134 7.39 -13.48 -8.27
C PHE A 134 6.05 -13.30 -8.99
N VAL A 135 5.98 -12.42 -9.99
CA VAL A 135 4.74 -12.17 -10.76
C VAL A 135 4.28 -13.42 -11.50
N LEU A 136 5.22 -14.19 -12.08
CA LEU A 136 4.93 -15.42 -12.81
C LEU A 136 4.24 -16.48 -11.94
N PHE A 137 4.63 -16.60 -10.68
CA PHE A 137 4.00 -17.51 -9.74
C PHE A 137 2.80 -16.88 -9.03
N GLN A 138 2.92 -15.63 -8.61
CA GLN A 138 1.90 -14.93 -7.83
C GLN A 138 0.57 -14.81 -8.56
N VAL A 139 0.60 -14.37 -9.82
CA VAL A 139 -0.62 -14.10 -10.57
C VAL A 139 -1.45 -15.38 -10.84
N PRO A 140 -0.88 -16.47 -11.37
CA PRO A 140 -1.64 -17.70 -11.58
C PRO A 140 -2.14 -18.33 -10.27
N ILE A 141 -1.31 -18.35 -9.22
CA ILE A 141 -1.69 -18.91 -7.92
C ILE A 141 -2.83 -18.10 -7.31
N MET A 142 -2.74 -16.76 -7.34
CA MET A 142 -3.79 -15.89 -6.83
C MET A 142 -5.12 -16.13 -7.56
N ILE A 143 -5.11 -16.15 -8.90
CA ILE A 143 -6.30 -16.39 -9.70
C ILE A 143 -6.90 -17.76 -9.38
N ALA A 144 -6.07 -18.80 -9.36
CA ALA A 144 -6.54 -20.16 -9.09
C ALA A 144 -7.16 -20.28 -7.69
N VAL A 145 -6.48 -19.79 -6.64
CA VAL A 145 -6.96 -19.89 -5.25
C VAL A 145 -8.19 -19.00 -5.04
N ALA A 146 -8.21 -17.79 -5.61
CA ALA A 146 -9.36 -16.89 -5.51
C ALA A 146 -10.59 -17.48 -6.21
N LEU A 147 -10.44 -18.01 -7.42
CA LEU A 147 -11.52 -18.66 -8.17
C LEU A 147 -12.05 -19.91 -7.45
N LEU A 148 -11.15 -20.78 -6.98
CA LEU A 148 -11.55 -21.97 -6.21
C LEU A 148 -12.34 -21.57 -4.95
N THR A 149 -11.85 -20.59 -4.20
CA THR A 149 -12.52 -20.09 -3.00
C THR A 149 -13.87 -19.47 -3.34
N ALA A 150 -13.96 -18.68 -4.40
CA ALA A 150 -15.20 -18.07 -4.87
C ALA A 150 -16.24 -19.13 -5.27
N VAL A 151 -15.83 -20.17 -6.02
CA VAL A 151 -16.72 -21.27 -6.42
C VAL A 151 -17.23 -22.05 -5.22
N VAL A 152 -16.35 -22.37 -4.24
CA VAL A 152 -16.75 -23.07 -3.01
C VAL A 152 -17.72 -22.22 -2.19
N LEU A 153 -17.41 -20.95 -1.99
CA LEU A 153 -18.25 -20.02 -1.22
C LEU A 153 -19.53 -19.59 -1.95
N ASN A 154 -19.64 -19.84 -3.25
CA ASN A 154 -20.90 -19.61 -3.98
C ASN A 154 -21.92 -20.73 -3.77
N ARG A 155 -21.51 -21.92 -3.32
CA ARG A 155 -22.40 -23.01 -2.99
C ARG A 155 -23.22 -22.71 -1.73
N LYS A 156 -24.33 -23.45 -1.52
CA LYS A 156 -25.17 -23.37 -0.31
C LYS A 156 -24.47 -24.12 0.84
N ILE A 157 -23.48 -23.48 1.46
CA ILE A 157 -22.76 -24.02 2.62
C ILE A 157 -23.23 -23.39 3.91
N ILE A 158 -23.19 -24.18 5.01
CA ILE A 158 -23.54 -23.71 6.35
C ILE A 158 -22.51 -22.65 6.77
N GLY A 159 -22.98 -21.50 7.27
CA GLY A 159 -22.09 -20.44 7.73
C GLY A 159 -21.38 -19.66 6.61
N ARG A 160 -21.92 -19.61 5.40
CA ARG A 160 -21.33 -18.91 4.25
C ARG A 160 -20.86 -17.49 4.58
N GLY A 161 -21.65 -16.72 5.35
CA GLY A 161 -21.30 -15.37 5.76
C GLY A 161 -20.06 -15.32 6.65
N PHE A 162 -19.96 -16.28 7.59
CA PHE A 162 -18.80 -16.42 8.46
C PHE A 162 -17.52 -16.72 7.66
N TRP A 163 -17.57 -17.69 6.75
CA TRP A 163 -16.41 -18.03 5.91
C TRP A 163 -15.95 -16.88 5.02
N ARG A 164 -16.91 -16.13 4.45
CA ARG A 164 -16.58 -14.91 3.70
C ARG A 164 -15.87 -13.87 4.57
N ALA A 165 -16.33 -13.66 5.79
CA ALA A 165 -15.70 -12.74 6.73
C ALA A 165 -14.27 -13.19 7.10
N VAL A 166 -14.07 -14.50 7.34
CA VAL A 166 -12.73 -15.06 7.66
C VAL A 166 -11.75 -14.87 6.52
N TYR A 167 -12.14 -15.14 5.27
CA TYR A 167 -11.25 -14.93 4.12
C TYR A 167 -11.02 -13.45 3.80
N PHE A 168 -11.97 -12.59 4.14
CA PHE A 168 -11.83 -11.15 3.92
C PHE A 168 -11.05 -10.45 5.04
N TYR A 169 -10.98 -11.05 6.22
CA TYR A 169 -10.34 -10.44 7.40
C TYR A 169 -8.88 -9.99 7.16
N PRO A 170 -8.00 -10.77 6.50
CA PRO A 170 -6.62 -10.34 6.24
C PRO A 170 -6.51 -9.03 5.46
N VAL A 171 -7.44 -8.77 4.52
CA VAL A 171 -7.47 -7.53 3.72
C VAL A 171 -7.67 -6.28 4.60
N MET A 172 -8.31 -6.43 5.76
CA MET A 172 -8.56 -5.33 6.70
C MET A 172 -7.32 -4.97 7.54
N LEU A 173 -6.32 -5.85 7.56
CA LEU A 173 -5.07 -5.61 8.30
C LEU A 173 -4.15 -4.66 7.52
N SER A 174 -3.45 -3.78 8.24
CA SER A 174 -2.42 -2.99 7.57
C SER A 174 -1.25 -3.87 7.11
N PRO A 175 -0.57 -3.53 6.00
CA PRO A 175 0.60 -4.28 5.52
C PRO A 175 1.70 -4.42 6.58
N VAL A 176 1.87 -3.41 7.44
CA VAL A 176 2.84 -3.43 8.54
C VAL A 176 2.50 -4.52 9.56
N VAL A 177 1.23 -4.65 9.92
CA VAL A 177 0.76 -5.70 10.84
C VAL A 177 0.94 -7.09 10.23
N ILE A 178 0.61 -7.24 8.94
CA ILE A 178 0.82 -8.50 8.21
C ILE A 178 2.31 -8.87 8.22
N GLY A 179 3.19 -7.95 7.86
CA GLY A 179 4.64 -8.17 7.86
C GLY A 179 5.17 -8.55 9.25
N PHE A 180 4.73 -7.87 10.29
CA PHE A 180 5.12 -8.17 11.66
C PHE A 180 4.66 -9.58 12.11
N LEU A 181 3.40 -9.93 11.87
CA LEU A 181 2.85 -11.25 12.22
C LEU A 181 3.62 -12.38 11.53
N TRP A 182 3.84 -12.27 10.23
CA TRP A 182 4.56 -13.30 9.48
C TRP A 182 6.05 -13.35 9.83
N THR A 183 6.68 -12.23 10.18
CA THR A 183 8.05 -12.23 10.72
C THR A 183 8.13 -13.01 12.02
N LEU A 184 7.17 -12.88 12.94
CA LEU A 184 7.15 -13.67 14.18
C LEU A 184 6.96 -15.18 13.91
N ILE A 185 6.17 -15.53 12.92
CA ILE A 185 5.90 -16.93 12.55
C ILE A 185 7.13 -17.54 11.85
N LEU A 186 7.73 -16.82 10.90
CA LEU A 186 8.76 -17.30 9.97
C LEU A 186 10.20 -17.03 10.41
N LYS A 187 10.46 -16.28 11.48
CA LYS A 187 11.83 -16.13 11.99
C LYS A 187 12.42 -17.51 12.34
N ARG A 188 13.77 -17.64 12.32
CA ARG A 188 14.48 -18.90 12.53
C ARG A 188 13.97 -19.69 13.74
N GLN A 189 13.80 -19.04 14.89
CA GLN A 189 13.21 -19.64 16.10
C GLN A 189 11.74 -19.25 16.27
N GLY A 190 11.02 -19.05 15.17
CA GLY A 190 9.62 -18.69 15.17
C GLY A 190 8.68 -19.87 15.40
N VAL A 191 7.39 -19.55 15.45
CA VAL A 191 6.33 -20.54 15.72
C VAL A 191 6.39 -21.70 14.73
N LEU A 192 6.63 -21.43 13.44
CA LEU A 192 6.69 -22.47 12.41
C LEU A 192 7.81 -23.47 12.67
N SER A 193 9.07 -23.00 12.83
CA SER A 193 10.21 -23.90 13.09
C SER A 193 10.00 -24.71 14.37
N GLN A 194 9.55 -24.07 15.45
CA GLN A 194 9.34 -24.78 16.72
C GLN A 194 8.24 -25.85 16.62
N THR A 195 7.19 -25.56 15.88
CA THR A 195 6.10 -26.54 15.65
C THR A 195 6.59 -27.74 14.83
N LEU A 196 7.34 -27.48 13.74
CA LEU A 196 7.86 -28.55 12.87
C LEU A 196 8.89 -29.42 13.58
N ILE A 197 9.74 -28.83 14.44
CA ILE A 197 10.67 -29.57 15.30
C ILE A 197 9.87 -30.43 16.29
N GLY A 198 8.85 -29.89 16.94
CA GLY A 198 8.00 -30.61 17.87
C GLY A 198 7.25 -31.80 17.23
N TRP A 199 6.98 -31.74 15.92
CA TRP A 199 6.40 -32.86 15.17
C TRP A 199 7.45 -33.84 14.60
N GLY A 200 8.76 -33.53 14.75
CA GLY A 200 9.84 -34.33 14.20
C GLY A 200 9.98 -34.30 12.69
N TRP A 201 9.47 -33.19 12.04
CA TRP A 201 9.56 -33.01 10.58
C TRP A 201 10.88 -32.38 10.17
N ILE A 202 11.48 -31.60 11.03
CA ILE A 202 12.80 -30.99 10.85
C ILE A 202 13.61 -31.16 12.15
N ASP A 203 14.91 -31.34 12.03
CA ASP A 203 15.81 -31.50 13.18
C ASP A 203 16.34 -30.16 13.70
N GLU A 204 16.49 -29.15 12.78
CA GLU A 204 17.03 -27.84 13.11
C GLU A 204 16.12 -26.70 12.59
N PRO A 205 16.17 -25.51 13.25
CA PRO A 205 15.39 -24.35 12.82
C PRO A 205 15.85 -23.83 11.47
N VAL A 206 14.93 -23.67 10.52
CA VAL A 206 15.16 -23.19 9.16
C VAL A 206 15.09 -21.66 9.08
N GLN A 207 15.87 -21.06 8.20
CA GLN A 207 15.87 -19.60 7.94
C GLN A 207 14.89 -19.25 6.81
N TRP A 208 13.59 -19.34 7.09
CA TRP A 208 12.51 -19.15 6.10
C TRP A 208 12.53 -17.82 5.35
N LEU A 209 13.05 -16.75 5.98
CA LEU A 209 13.06 -15.38 5.42
C LEU A 209 14.38 -14.99 4.77
N ILE A 210 15.43 -15.78 4.91
CA ILE A 210 16.77 -15.45 4.41
C ILE A 210 17.17 -16.38 3.27
N ASP A 211 16.80 -17.65 3.36
CA ASP A 211 17.08 -18.62 2.30
C ASP A 211 16.26 -18.27 1.04
N PRO A 212 16.90 -18.00 -0.11
CA PRO A 212 16.24 -17.60 -1.34
C PRO A 212 15.13 -18.56 -1.78
N SER A 213 15.32 -19.87 -1.58
CA SER A 213 14.36 -20.90 -1.96
C SER A 213 13.05 -20.77 -1.19
N TRP A 214 13.13 -20.46 0.10
CA TRP A 214 11.97 -20.31 0.96
C TRP A 214 11.38 -18.91 0.94
N THR A 215 12.20 -17.89 0.77
CA THR A 215 11.76 -16.49 0.77
C THR A 215 10.75 -16.24 -0.35
N MET A 216 11.01 -16.72 -1.56
CA MET A 216 10.08 -16.58 -2.68
C MET A 216 8.75 -17.30 -2.41
N PHE A 217 8.81 -18.53 -1.92
CA PHE A 217 7.61 -19.31 -1.58
C PHE A 217 6.74 -18.58 -0.54
N TRP A 218 7.36 -18.13 0.56
CA TRP A 218 6.61 -17.43 1.62
C TRP A 218 6.11 -16.07 1.18
N SER A 219 6.83 -15.35 0.33
CA SER A 219 6.36 -14.09 -0.24
C SER A 219 5.07 -14.28 -1.04
N VAL A 220 5.04 -15.29 -1.93
CA VAL A 220 3.86 -15.64 -2.72
C VAL A 220 2.71 -16.09 -1.80
N PHE A 221 2.98 -16.91 -0.81
CA PHE A 221 1.97 -17.40 0.12
C PHE A 221 1.36 -16.28 0.97
N VAL A 222 2.19 -15.44 1.60
CA VAL A 222 1.74 -14.33 2.45
C VAL A 222 0.94 -13.31 1.65
N TYR A 223 1.41 -12.97 0.45
CA TYR A 223 0.69 -12.05 -0.42
C TYR A 223 -0.67 -12.63 -0.84
N THR A 224 -0.70 -13.91 -1.23
CA THR A 224 -1.94 -14.59 -1.59
C THR A 224 -2.92 -14.60 -0.43
N TRP A 225 -2.48 -14.99 0.76
CA TRP A 225 -3.31 -15.00 1.97
C TRP A 225 -3.85 -13.60 2.30
N ALA A 226 -3.01 -12.58 2.23
CA ALA A 226 -3.39 -11.21 2.56
C ALA A 226 -4.46 -10.63 1.62
N HIS A 227 -4.43 -10.98 0.34
CA HIS A 227 -5.28 -10.37 -0.68
C HIS A 227 -6.40 -11.30 -1.19
N LEU A 228 -6.42 -12.57 -0.76
CA LEU A 228 -7.38 -13.58 -1.23
C LEU A 228 -8.83 -13.11 -1.15
N GLY A 229 -9.22 -12.49 -0.03
CA GLY A 229 -10.59 -12.02 0.18
C GLY A 229 -11.03 -10.97 -0.83
N PHE A 230 -10.14 -10.09 -1.24
CA PHE A 230 -10.40 -9.06 -2.25
C PHE A 230 -10.62 -9.70 -3.64
N TYR A 231 -9.67 -10.52 -4.09
CA TYR A 231 -9.76 -11.16 -5.40
C TYR A 231 -10.86 -12.22 -5.50
N MET A 232 -11.27 -12.83 -4.39
CA MET A 232 -12.40 -13.75 -4.34
C MET A 232 -13.74 -13.07 -4.63
N ILE A 233 -13.89 -11.76 -4.36
CA ILE A 233 -15.14 -11.01 -4.54
C ILE A 233 -15.28 -10.49 -5.97
N ILE A 234 -14.15 -10.21 -6.64
CA ILE A 234 -14.13 -9.77 -8.06
C ILE A 234 -14.49 -10.92 -8.99
#